data_f4b12891e9bb522126fd815c6b1bb533
#
_entry.id   f4b12891e9bb522126fd815c6b1bb533
#
_cell.length_a   1.000
_cell.length_b   1.000
_cell.length_c   1.000
_cell.angle_alpha   90.00
_cell.angle_beta   90.00
_cell.angle_gamma   90.00
#
_symmetry.space_group_name_H-M   'P 1'
#
loop_
_entity.id
_entity.type
_entity.pdbx_description
1 polymer ?
#
loop_
_entity_poly.entity_id
_entity_poly.type
_entity_poly.pdbx_seq_one_letter_code
_entity_poly.pdbx_strand_id
1 'polypeptide(L)'
;MDWWTSDIQTIFARGTVAQVTDVDTGISWRVQRRGGTNHADVQPLTAADTAAMKKACGSWSWSRRAIFVTINGVNYAASMNCMPHGGGSIDDNDFNGHHCIHFTNSRTHGGNKVCPLHQAAIKKAASTSR
;
A
#
# COMPACT_ATOMS: atom_id res chain seq x y z
N MET A 1 -3.52 -10.40 6.79
CA MET A 1 -3.01 -11.65 6.18
C MET A 1 -1.49 -11.61 6.15
N ASP A 2 -0.88 -12.72 6.49
CA ASP A 2 0.57 -12.85 6.47
C ASP A 2 1.11 -12.83 5.05
N TRP A 3 2.12 -12.01 4.78
CA TRP A 3 2.69 -11.84 3.45
C TRP A 3 3.28 -13.13 2.88
N TRP A 4 3.89 -13.95 3.75
CA TRP A 4 4.63 -15.14 3.33
C TRP A 4 3.81 -16.43 3.33
N THR A 5 2.88 -16.57 4.26
CA THR A 5 2.18 -17.84 4.53
C THR A 5 0.72 -17.85 4.09
N SER A 6 0.14 -16.69 3.77
CA SER A 6 -1.23 -16.59 3.26
C SER A 6 -1.25 -16.47 1.75
N ASP A 7 -2.46 -16.41 1.17
CA ASP A 7 -2.66 -16.26 -0.27
C ASP A 7 -2.58 -14.80 -0.75
N ILE A 8 -2.19 -13.84 0.11
CA ILE A 8 -2.25 -12.43 -0.25
C ILE A 8 -1.40 -12.08 -1.48
N GLN A 9 -0.26 -12.72 -1.66
CA GLN A 9 0.59 -12.49 -2.84
C GLN A 9 -0.08 -12.97 -4.13
N THR A 10 -0.94 -13.97 -4.06
CA THR A 10 -1.73 -14.45 -5.19
C THR A 10 -2.97 -13.58 -5.42
N ILE A 11 -3.67 -13.20 -4.35
CA ILE A 11 -4.85 -12.33 -4.41
C ILE A 11 -4.46 -10.96 -4.96
N PHE A 12 -3.38 -10.40 -4.44
CA PHE A 12 -2.82 -9.12 -4.90
C PHE A 12 -1.58 -9.36 -5.78
N ALA A 13 -1.76 -10.14 -6.83
CA ALA A 13 -0.69 -10.47 -7.78
C ALA A 13 -0.23 -9.24 -8.57
N ARG A 14 0.94 -9.33 -9.18
CA ARG A 14 1.45 -8.27 -10.07
C ARG A 14 0.43 -7.95 -11.15
N GLY A 15 0.21 -6.66 -11.39
CA GLY A 15 -0.79 -6.18 -12.35
C GLY A 15 -2.19 -6.02 -11.78
N THR A 16 -2.46 -6.52 -10.59
CA THR A 16 -3.78 -6.40 -9.96
C THR A 16 -4.04 -4.96 -9.54
N VAL A 17 -5.22 -4.46 -9.89
CA VAL A 17 -5.73 -3.16 -9.45
C VAL A 17 -6.54 -3.37 -8.18
N ALA A 18 -6.26 -2.57 -7.15
CA ALA A 18 -6.97 -2.60 -5.89
C ALA A 18 -7.37 -1.19 -5.46
N GLN A 19 -8.40 -1.10 -4.62
CA GLN A 19 -8.74 0.14 -3.94
C GLN A 19 -8.00 0.20 -2.61
N VAL A 20 -7.37 1.33 -2.33
CA VAL A 20 -6.77 1.63 -1.03
C VAL A 20 -7.62 2.65 -0.32
N THR A 21 -7.87 2.45 0.96
CA THR A 21 -8.58 3.41 1.81
C THR A 21 -7.71 3.72 3.03
N ASP A 22 -7.44 5.02 3.23
CA ASP A 22 -6.71 5.48 4.41
C ASP A 22 -7.62 5.44 5.64
N VAL A 23 -7.18 4.75 6.68
CA VAL A 23 -8.00 4.53 7.90
C VAL A 23 -8.32 5.85 8.60
N ASP A 24 -7.34 6.76 8.69
CA ASP A 24 -7.51 8.01 9.44
C ASP A 24 -8.41 9.03 8.73
N THR A 25 -8.34 9.11 7.41
CA THR A 25 -9.09 10.12 6.64
C THR A 25 -10.32 9.58 5.94
N GLY A 26 -10.38 8.27 5.69
CA GLY A 26 -11.44 7.64 4.90
C GLY A 26 -11.30 7.87 3.39
N ILE A 27 -10.25 8.56 2.95
CA ILE A 27 -10.02 8.85 1.53
C ILE A 27 -9.57 7.58 0.82
N SER A 28 -10.10 7.33 -0.38
CA SER A 28 -9.79 6.16 -1.19
C SER A 28 -9.22 6.55 -2.54
N TRP A 29 -8.38 5.67 -3.08
CA TRP A 29 -7.83 5.76 -4.44
C TRP A 29 -7.50 4.36 -4.92
N ARG A 30 -7.17 4.24 -6.22
CA ARG A 30 -6.81 2.97 -6.82
C ARG A 30 -5.31 2.89 -7.03
N VAL A 31 -4.78 1.68 -6.85
CA VAL A 31 -3.38 1.37 -7.11
C VAL A 31 -3.30 0.11 -7.97
N GLN A 32 -2.16 -0.06 -8.66
CA GLN A 32 -1.83 -1.29 -9.35
C GLN A 32 -0.53 -1.84 -8.76
N ARG A 33 -0.52 -3.11 -8.43
CA ARG A 33 0.71 -3.76 -7.99
C ARG A 33 1.68 -3.87 -9.15
N ARG A 34 2.88 -3.30 -8.98
CA ARG A 34 3.97 -3.35 -9.93
C ARG A 34 4.86 -4.56 -9.71
N GLY A 35 5.17 -4.88 -8.47
CA GLY A 35 6.09 -5.95 -8.11
C GLY A 35 6.34 -6.02 -6.61
N GLY A 36 7.60 -6.26 -6.25
CA GLY A 36 8.06 -6.38 -4.86
C GLY A 36 8.09 -7.82 -4.39
N THR A 37 9.16 -8.18 -3.68
CA THR A 37 9.34 -9.51 -3.10
C THR A 37 9.03 -9.52 -1.62
N ASN A 38 9.54 -8.55 -0.87
CA ASN A 38 9.40 -8.46 0.58
C ASN A 38 8.10 -7.77 1.01
N HIS A 39 7.48 -7.03 0.10
CA HIS A 39 6.23 -6.31 0.25
C HIS A 39 5.68 -6.01 -1.14
N ALA A 40 4.52 -5.39 -1.23
CA ALA A 40 3.98 -4.98 -2.53
C ALA A 40 4.49 -3.60 -2.92
N ASP A 41 5.12 -3.48 -4.08
CA ASP A 41 5.41 -2.20 -4.72
C ASP A 41 4.22 -1.85 -5.60
N VAL A 42 3.63 -0.68 -5.38
CA VAL A 42 2.40 -0.25 -6.04
C VAL A 42 2.53 1.15 -6.61
N GLN A 43 1.70 1.45 -7.59
CA GLN A 43 1.59 2.78 -8.16
C GLN A 43 0.13 3.22 -8.12
N PRO A 44 -0.15 4.52 -7.79
CA PRO A 44 -1.48 5.07 -8.07
C PRO A 44 -1.82 4.87 -9.54
N LEU A 45 -3.05 4.48 -9.83
CA LEU A 45 -3.44 4.08 -11.19
C LEU A 45 -3.51 5.27 -12.15
N THR A 46 -3.99 6.42 -11.68
CA THR A 46 -4.15 7.64 -12.49
C THR A 46 -3.69 8.87 -11.72
N ALA A 47 -3.59 10.02 -12.39
CA ALA A 47 -3.28 11.28 -11.72
C ALA A 47 -4.33 11.66 -10.67
N ALA A 48 -5.60 11.33 -10.91
CA ALA A 48 -6.67 11.54 -9.92
C ALA A 48 -6.46 10.70 -8.67
N ASP A 49 -6.00 9.45 -8.83
CA ASP A 49 -5.65 8.57 -7.70
C ASP A 49 -4.47 9.13 -6.90
N THR A 50 -3.45 9.66 -7.58
CA THR A 50 -2.32 10.33 -6.92
C THR A 50 -2.77 11.55 -6.12
N ALA A 51 -3.66 12.36 -6.67
CA ALA A 51 -4.21 13.53 -5.98
C ALA A 51 -4.98 13.13 -4.71
N ALA A 52 -5.78 12.08 -4.77
CA ALA A 52 -6.50 11.56 -3.61
C ALA A 52 -5.54 11.04 -2.54
N MET A 53 -4.54 10.27 -2.94
CA MET A 53 -3.50 9.77 -2.04
C MET A 53 -2.77 10.91 -1.34
N LYS A 54 -2.36 11.94 -2.09
CA LYS A 54 -1.66 13.11 -1.54
C LYS A 54 -2.52 13.87 -0.53
N LYS A 55 -3.82 13.97 -0.79
CA LYS A 55 -4.77 14.57 0.14
C LYS A 55 -4.84 13.79 1.46
N ALA A 56 -4.83 12.45 1.40
CA ALA A 56 -4.81 11.60 2.58
C ALA A 56 -3.48 11.72 3.35
N CYS A 57 -2.36 11.69 2.65
CA CYS A 57 -1.03 11.75 3.25
C CYS A 57 -0.66 13.15 3.77
N GLY A 58 -1.22 14.20 3.19
CA GLY A 58 -0.86 15.59 3.45
C GLY A 58 0.39 16.02 2.70
N SER A 59 1.49 15.30 2.86
CA SER A 59 2.74 15.50 2.13
C SER A 59 3.38 14.14 1.84
N TRP A 60 4.29 14.11 0.86
CA TRP A 60 5.07 12.90 0.61
C TRP A 60 6.05 12.66 1.75
N SER A 61 5.99 11.50 2.38
CA SER A 61 6.84 11.15 3.52
C SER A 61 6.98 9.64 3.66
N TRP A 62 7.96 9.22 4.47
CA TRP A 62 8.17 7.83 4.84
C TRP A 62 7.29 7.38 6.02
N SER A 63 6.44 8.26 6.55
CA SER A 63 5.51 7.92 7.64
C SER A 63 4.60 6.76 7.23
N ARG A 64 4.34 5.86 8.16
CA ARG A 64 3.49 4.68 7.93
C ARG A 64 2.05 5.03 8.22
N ARG A 65 1.16 4.58 7.33
CA ARG A 65 -0.28 4.84 7.46
C ARG A 65 -1.04 3.52 7.43
N ALA A 66 -1.99 3.40 8.35
CA ALA A 66 -2.92 2.27 8.36
C ALA A 66 -3.89 2.40 7.18
N ILE A 67 -4.04 1.34 6.41
CA ILE A 67 -4.92 1.31 5.24
C ILE A 67 -5.69 0.00 5.17
N PHE A 68 -6.77 0.01 4.37
CA PHE A 68 -7.38 -1.20 3.83
C PHE A 68 -7.04 -1.30 2.35
N VAL A 69 -6.68 -2.50 1.92
CA VAL A 69 -6.57 -2.87 0.51
C VAL A 69 -7.82 -3.67 0.18
N THR A 70 -8.63 -3.20 -0.75
CA THR A 70 -9.90 -3.85 -1.11
C THR A 70 -9.77 -4.49 -2.49
N ILE A 71 -10.00 -5.80 -2.55
CA ILE A 71 -9.93 -6.60 -3.76
C ILE A 71 -11.16 -7.52 -3.77
N ASN A 72 -11.93 -7.49 -4.85
CA ASN A 72 -13.15 -8.31 -4.99
C ASN A 72 -14.12 -8.16 -3.81
N GLY A 73 -14.25 -6.96 -3.28
CA GLY A 73 -15.15 -6.66 -2.16
C GLY A 73 -14.63 -7.06 -0.79
N VAL A 74 -13.42 -7.58 -0.69
CA VAL A 74 -12.80 -7.97 0.59
C VAL A 74 -11.77 -6.92 1.00
N ASN A 75 -11.85 -6.46 2.26
CA ASN A 75 -10.92 -5.50 2.84
C ASN A 75 -9.80 -6.23 3.58
N TYR A 76 -8.56 -5.96 3.20
CA TYR A 76 -7.37 -6.50 3.86
C TYR A 76 -6.65 -5.40 4.62
N ALA A 77 -6.40 -5.61 5.90
CA ALA A 77 -5.63 -4.68 6.72
C ALA A 77 -4.17 -4.64 6.25
N ALA A 78 -3.63 -3.44 6.08
CA ALA A 78 -2.28 -3.23 5.59
C ALA A 78 -1.72 -1.89 6.08
N SER A 79 -0.47 -1.64 5.72
CA SER A 79 0.21 -0.37 5.98
C SER A 79 0.93 0.09 4.72
N MET A 80 1.05 1.39 4.53
CA MET A 80 1.81 1.95 3.41
C MET A 80 2.73 3.07 3.88
N ASN A 81 3.72 3.41 3.05
CA ASN A 81 4.39 4.70 3.11
C ASN A 81 3.81 5.65 2.05
N CYS A 82 4.11 6.93 2.19
CA CYS A 82 3.63 7.99 1.30
C CYS A 82 4.77 8.61 0.48
N MET A 83 5.81 7.84 0.17
CA MET A 83 6.99 8.37 -0.52
C MET A 83 7.13 7.80 -1.91
N PRO A 84 7.05 8.66 -2.97
CA PRO A 84 7.43 8.22 -4.31
C PRO A 84 8.91 7.87 -4.34
N HIS A 85 9.24 6.65 -4.79
CA HIS A 85 10.63 6.21 -4.89
C HIS A 85 10.76 5.09 -5.91
N GLY A 86 12.01 4.82 -6.30
CA GLY A 86 12.32 3.75 -7.26
C GLY A 86 11.74 4.00 -8.65
N GLY A 87 11.56 2.93 -9.39
CA GLY A 87 11.00 2.97 -10.74
C GLY A 87 9.51 2.70 -10.80
N GLY A 88 8.91 3.00 -11.92
CA GLY A 88 7.50 2.76 -12.17
C GLY A 88 7.24 2.41 -13.62
N SER A 89 6.09 1.78 -13.90
CA SER A 89 5.64 1.43 -15.25
C SER A 89 4.52 2.35 -15.75
N ILE A 90 3.89 3.11 -14.88
CA ILE A 90 2.86 4.09 -15.23
C ILE A 90 3.52 5.47 -15.29
N ASP A 91 3.41 6.16 -16.41
CA ASP A 91 4.12 7.44 -16.63
C ASP A 91 3.21 8.65 -16.48
N ASP A 92 1.90 8.47 -16.59
CA ASP A 92 0.91 9.57 -16.66
C ASP A 92 0.09 9.72 -15.38
N ASN A 93 0.54 9.14 -14.28
CA ASN A 93 -0.17 9.17 -13.01
C ASN A 93 0.26 10.29 -12.05
N ASP A 94 1.15 11.17 -12.47
CA ASP A 94 1.70 12.26 -11.65
C ASP A 94 2.35 11.74 -10.35
N PHE A 95 2.97 10.56 -10.40
CA PHE A 95 3.64 9.92 -9.28
C PHE A 95 4.99 9.38 -9.74
N ASN A 96 6.07 9.89 -9.21
CA ASN A 96 7.43 9.56 -9.67
C ASN A 96 7.94 8.29 -8.97
N GLY A 97 7.67 7.14 -9.57
CA GLY A 97 8.09 5.84 -9.06
C GLY A 97 6.93 5.03 -8.49
N HIS A 98 7.17 4.37 -7.36
CA HIS A 98 6.19 3.56 -6.65
C HIS A 98 6.22 3.88 -5.16
N HIS A 99 5.26 3.34 -4.42
CA HIS A 99 5.31 3.29 -2.95
C HIS A 99 5.04 1.86 -2.49
N CYS A 100 5.22 1.60 -1.19
CA CYS A 100 5.18 0.26 -0.66
C CYS A 100 3.94 0.03 0.20
N ILE A 101 3.33 -1.15 0.04
CA ILE A 101 2.27 -1.65 0.92
C ILE A 101 2.80 -2.88 1.64
N HIS A 102 2.76 -2.85 2.97
CA HIS A 102 3.15 -3.95 3.85
C HIS A 102 1.92 -4.65 4.40
N PHE A 103 1.94 -5.97 4.36
CA PHE A 103 1.01 -6.84 5.07
C PHE A 103 1.73 -7.43 6.29
N THR A 104 1.04 -8.26 7.06
CA THR A 104 1.65 -8.89 8.24
C THR A 104 2.94 -9.61 7.84
N ASN A 105 4.02 -9.32 8.56
CA ASN A 105 5.37 -9.86 8.35
C ASN A 105 6.04 -9.52 7.01
N SER A 106 5.51 -8.59 6.23
CA SER A 106 6.27 -8.00 5.11
C SER A 106 7.57 -7.39 5.63
N ARG A 107 8.59 -7.36 4.77
CA ARG A 107 9.93 -6.89 5.14
C ARG A 107 10.31 -5.66 4.34
N THR A 108 11.20 -4.84 4.93
CA THR A 108 11.75 -3.67 4.24
C THR A 108 12.71 -4.12 3.14
N HIS A 109 12.83 -3.30 2.10
CA HIS A 109 13.70 -3.61 0.97
C HIS A 109 15.17 -3.56 1.36
N GLY A 110 15.62 -2.45 1.95
CA GLY A 110 17.02 -2.23 2.28
C GLY A 110 17.53 -3.08 3.43
N GLY A 111 16.72 -3.28 4.48
CA GLY A 111 17.13 -4.04 5.67
C GLY A 111 16.71 -5.49 5.69
N ASN A 112 15.82 -5.90 4.80
CA ASN A 112 15.21 -7.24 4.78
C ASN A 112 14.66 -7.63 6.16
N LYS A 113 14.03 -6.67 6.86
CA LYS A 113 13.51 -6.85 8.23
C LYS A 113 12.06 -6.44 8.30
N VAL A 114 11.32 -7.11 9.19
CA VAL A 114 9.96 -6.69 9.54
C VAL A 114 10.04 -5.31 10.20
N CYS A 115 9.27 -4.35 9.66
CA CYS A 115 9.26 -2.98 10.19
C CYS A 115 8.21 -2.86 11.30
N PRO A 116 8.61 -2.57 12.56
CA PRO A 116 7.64 -2.44 13.66
C PRO A 116 6.59 -1.35 13.43
N LEU A 117 6.95 -0.27 12.76
CA LEU A 117 6.00 0.82 12.46
C LEU A 117 4.95 0.40 11.45
N HIS A 118 5.32 -0.35 10.41
CA HIS A 118 4.36 -0.94 9.49
C HIS A 118 3.47 -1.96 10.19
N GLN A 119 4.03 -2.83 11.02
CA GLN A 119 3.24 -3.83 11.74
C GLN A 119 2.25 -3.19 12.71
N ALA A 120 2.62 -2.10 13.38
CA ALA A 120 1.72 -1.35 14.26
C ALA A 120 0.56 -0.73 13.44
N ALA A 121 0.84 -0.17 12.27
CA ALA A 121 -0.19 0.38 11.40
C ALA A 121 -1.14 -0.70 10.87
N ILE A 122 -0.64 -1.89 10.53
CA ILE A 122 -1.46 -3.04 10.12
C ILE A 122 -2.41 -3.44 11.26
N LYS A 123 -1.92 -3.53 12.48
CA LYS A 123 -2.74 -3.86 13.65
C LYS A 123 -3.83 -2.81 13.89
N LYS A 124 -3.50 -1.53 13.70
CA LYS A 124 -4.47 -0.43 13.78
C LYS A 124 -5.59 -0.61 12.74
N ALA A 125 -5.24 -0.91 11.49
CA ALA A 125 -6.22 -1.17 10.44
C ALA A 125 -7.08 -2.40 10.78
N ALA A 126 -6.46 -3.50 11.23
CA ALA A 126 -7.17 -4.73 11.58
C ALA A 126 -8.17 -4.55 12.73
N SER A 127 -7.90 -3.62 13.66
CA SER A 127 -8.78 -3.31 14.78
C SER A 127 -9.86 -2.28 14.45
N THR A 128 -9.84 -1.70 13.26
CA THR A 128 -10.79 -0.69 12.81
C THR A 128 -11.97 -1.36 12.11
N SER A 129 -13.19 -1.02 12.55
CA SER A 129 -14.41 -1.49 11.89
C SER A 129 -14.64 -0.73 10.59
N ARG A 130 -15.07 -1.50 9.55
CA ARG A 130 -15.30 -0.89 8.25
C ARG A 130 -16.53 -1.47 7.53
#